data_4ed0ecc465886145ee50a9621b0576bd
#
_entry.id   4ed0ecc465886145ee50a9621b0576bd
#
_cell.length_a   1.000
_cell.length_b   1.000
_cell.length_c   1.000
_cell.angle_alpha   90.00
_cell.angle_beta   90.00
_cell.angle_gamma   90.00
#
_symmetry.space_group_name_H-M   'P 1'
#
loop_
_entity.id
_entity.type
_entity.pdbx_description
1 polymer ?
#
loop_
_entity_poly.entity_id
_entity_poly.type
_entity_poly.pdbx_seq_one_letter_code
_entity_poly.pdbx_strand_id
1 'polypeptide(L)'
;MDRWLQETVVQDSLFQKQLKETIEFDLLYDFISYIAKNQQSYESEEQQSAYYRQLIGRFPVEDDRILQQPYGMQLLRKYFNYKRTFVIREGEYSFDDWLAEIGSPLLKAEFVLAEIDTVSFGRFCDYEQKYFPLMQNEEQRLRLCQYRGRPHSTLRKGERASNFIFPDTTGHYRSMADFRGKYKFIDLWATWCAPCKAEIPYLQQLEAEFQGKEIEFISISIDKNRKKWKDYVRKHQLGGVQLWAGDWSYLPEELHVGSIPRFILIDKEGNWVDTEAFRPSNPALKKLLKNLLKK
;
A
#
# COMPACT_ATOMS: atom_id res chain seq x y z
N MET A 1 27.61 -22.52 -11.05
CA MET A 1 26.33 -23.07 -11.53
C MET A 1 26.52 -23.98 -12.74
N ASP A 2 27.18 -23.55 -13.80
CA ASP A 2 27.38 -24.38 -15.01
C ASP A 2 28.13 -25.71 -14.75
N ARG A 3 29.12 -25.69 -13.85
CA ARG A 3 29.88 -26.89 -13.48
C ARG A 3 28.99 -27.92 -12.76
N TRP A 4 28.10 -27.48 -11.86
CA TRP A 4 27.17 -28.35 -11.14
C TRP A 4 26.14 -28.99 -12.09
N LEU A 5 25.62 -28.22 -13.06
CA LEU A 5 24.68 -28.74 -14.07
C LEU A 5 25.31 -29.76 -15.02
N GLN A 6 26.63 -29.64 -15.27
CA GLN A 6 27.40 -30.59 -16.08
C GLN A 6 27.72 -31.89 -15.31
N GLU A 7 27.92 -31.79 -14.00
CA GLU A 7 28.23 -32.93 -13.12
C GLU A 7 26.98 -33.70 -12.69
N THR A 8 25.79 -33.09 -12.77
CA THR A 8 24.51 -33.73 -12.44
C THR A 8 23.93 -34.38 -13.72
N VAL A 9 23.49 -35.64 -13.66
CA VAL A 9 22.96 -36.44 -14.78
C VAL A 9 21.59 -35.92 -15.28
N VAL A 10 21.35 -34.62 -15.33
CA VAL A 10 20.17 -33.98 -15.89
C VAL A 10 20.43 -33.72 -17.37
N GLN A 11 20.03 -34.65 -18.23
CA GLN A 11 20.25 -34.56 -19.68
C GLN A 11 19.21 -33.70 -20.42
N ASP A 12 18.12 -33.29 -19.75
CA ASP A 12 17.08 -32.46 -20.35
C ASP A 12 17.56 -30.99 -20.47
N SER A 13 17.85 -30.61 -21.71
CA SER A 13 18.32 -29.24 -22.02
C SER A 13 17.29 -28.14 -21.70
N LEU A 14 15.99 -28.48 -21.81
CA LEU A 14 14.91 -27.56 -21.49
C LEU A 14 14.85 -27.32 -19.98
N PHE A 15 14.93 -28.42 -19.20
CA PHE A 15 14.97 -28.31 -17.74
C PHE A 15 16.19 -27.51 -17.25
N GLN A 16 17.38 -27.76 -17.82
CA GLN A 16 18.58 -26.99 -17.46
C GLN A 16 18.42 -25.50 -17.75
N LYS A 17 17.81 -25.16 -18.90
CA LYS A 17 17.54 -23.77 -19.25
C LYS A 17 16.57 -23.12 -18.25
N GLN A 18 15.44 -23.77 -17.96
CA GLN A 18 14.44 -23.28 -17.01
C GLN A 18 15.02 -23.14 -15.59
N LEU A 19 15.85 -24.10 -15.16
CA LEU A 19 16.49 -24.05 -13.86
C LEU A 19 17.45 -22.84 -13.74
N LYS A 20 18.25 -22.58 -14.78
CA LYS A 20 19.14 -21.40 -14.81
C LYS A 20 18.35 -20.10 -14.71
N GLU A 21 17.28 -19.99 -15.49
CA GLU A 21 16.40 -18.82 -15.47
C GLU A 21 15.75 -18.62 -14.10
N THR A 22 15.22 -19.69 -13.50
CA THR A 22 14.64 -19.60 -12.15
C THR A 22 15.66 -19.15 -11.12
N ILE A 23 16.87 -19.71 -11.13
CA ILE A 23 17.92 -19.31 -10.19
C ILE A 23 18.30 -17.83 -10.39
N GLU A 24 18.34 -17.33 -11.62
CA GLU A 24 18.62 -15.92 -11.89
C GLU A 24 17.55 -14.99 -11.30
N PHE A 25 16.25 -15.34 -11.46
CA PHE A 25 15.16 -14.60 -10.86
C PHE A 25 15.15 -14.69 -9.33
N ASP A 26 15.46 -15.85 -8.76
CA ASP A 26 15.57 -16.04 -7.30
C ASP A 26 16.67 -15.15 -6.71
N LEU A 27 17.85 -15.12 -7.35
CA LEU A 27 18.95 -14.27 -6.94
C LEU A 27 18.59 -12.78 -6.98
N LEU A 28 17.88 -12.34 -8.02
CA LEU A 28 17.37 -10.97 -8.13
C LEU A 28 16.38 -10.65 -7.01
N TYR A 29 15.45 -11.56 -6.77
CA TYR A 29 14.42 -11.38 -5.74
C TYR A 29 15.02 -11.30 -4.34
N ASP A 30 15.94 -12.20 -4.02
CA ASP A 30 16.60 -12.27 -2.73
C ASP A 30 17.49 -11.04 -2.48
N PHE A 31 18.25 -10.65 -3.50
CA PHE A 31 19.11 -9.47 -3.42
C PHE A 31 18.29 -8.20 -3.18
N ILE A 32 17.27 -7.92 -4.00
CA ILE A 32 16.44 -6.72 -3.84
C ILE A 32 15.73 -6.75 -2.48
N SER A 33 15.28 -7.94 -2.04
CA SER A 33 14.64 -8.09 -0.74
C SER A 33 15.60 -7.84 0.42
N TYR A 34 16.87 -8.28 0.28
CA TYR A 34 17.92 -8.03 1.26
C TYR A 34 18.22 -6.53 1.37
N ILE A 35 18.42 -5.84 0.24
CA ILE A 35 18.67 -4.40 0.22
C ILE A 35 17.50 -3.62 0.82
N ALA A 36 16.24 -3.99 0.48
CA ALA A 36 15.06 -3.34 1.03
C ALA A 36 14.95 -3.48 2.56
N LYS A 37 15.38 -4.63 3.12
CA LYS A 37 15.41 -4.85 4.58
C LYS A 37 16.52 -4.07 5.27
N ASN A 38 17.64 -3.87 4.60
CA ASN A 38 18.85 -3.26 5.14
C ASN A 38 19.11 -1.85 4.56
N GLN A 39 18.04 -1.15 4.17
CA GLN A 39 18.10 0.15 3.49
C GLN A 39 18.96 1.18 4.24
N GLN A 40 18.94 1.16 5.58
CA GLN A 40 19.76 2.08 6.40
C GLN A 40 21.26 1.82 6.29
N SER A 41 21.68 0.63 5.85
CA SER A 41 23.09 0.26 5.68
C SER A 41 23.65 0.60 4.28
N TYR A 42 22.75 1.02 3.36
CA TYR A 42 23.11 1.36 1.98
C TYR A 42 22.52 2.72 1.63
N GLU A 43 23.38 3.71 1.49
CA GLU A 43 22.97 5.07 1.10
C GLU A 43 22.93 5.25 -0.41
N SER A 44 23.66 4.42 -1.15
CA SER A 44 23.75 4.50 -2.60
C SER A 44 23.98 3.15 -3.27
N GLU A 45 23.72 3.08 -4.59
CA GLU A 45 24.02 1.90 -5.38
C GLU A 45 25.51 1.58 -5.45
N GLU A 46 26.39 2.61 -5.38
CA GLU A 46 27.83 2.44 -5.39
C GLU A 46 28.38 1.68 -4.18
N GLN A 47 27.64 1.69 -3.05
CA GLN A 47 28.02 0.91 -1.86
C GLN A 47 27.74 -0.58 -2.01
N GLN A 48 27.00 -0.97 -3.03
CA GLN A 48 26.70 -2.36 -3.32
C GLN A 48 27.86 -3.01 -4.10
N SER A 49 27.96 -4.34 -4.00
CA SER A 49 28.99 -5.06 -4.75
C SER A 49 28.77 -4.91 -6.26
N ALA A 50 29.87 -4.88 -7.03
CA ALA A 50 29.84 -4.79 -8.49
C ALA A 50 29.00 -5.91 -9.13
N TYR A 51 29.02 -7.10 -8.53
CA TYR A 51 28.21 -8.25 -8.99
C TYR A 51 26.71 -7.92 -8.97
N TYR A 52 26.22 -7.39 -7.86
CA TYR A 52 24.80 -7.10 -7.72
C TYR A 52 24.35 -5.90 -8.56
N ARG A 53 25.18 -4.88 -8.69
CA ARG A 53 24.92 -3.77 -9.61
C ARG A 53 24.80 -4.25 -11.06
N GLN A 54 25.66 -5.18 -11.46
CA GLN A 54 25.60 -5.78 -12.78
C GLN A 54 24.34 -6.65 -12.95
N LEU A 55 23.93 -7.39 -11.90
CA LEU A 55 22.73 -8.21 -11.91
C LEU A 55 21.47 -7.34 -12.08
N ILE A 56 21.37 -6.26 -11.31
CA ILE A 56 20.26 -5.30 -11.42
C ILE A 56 20.24 -4.60 -12.78
N GLY A 57 21.40 -4.22 -13.31
CA GLY A 57 21.51 -3.58 -14.63
C GLY A 57 21.05 -4.47 -15.80
N ARG A 58 20.93 -5.77 -15.56
CA ARG A 58 20.38 -6.74 -16.53
C ARG A 58 18.94 -7.14 -16.22
N PHE A 59 18.26 -6.42 -15.33
CA PHE A 59 16.90 -6.78 -14.95
C PHE A 59 15.98 -6.82 -16.18
N PRO A 60 15.28 -7.93 -16.42
CA PRO A 60 14.58 -8.17 -17.68
C PRO A 60 13.18 -7.52 -17.72
N VAL A 61 13.12 -6.18 -17.73
CA VAL A 61 11.84 -5.45 -17.86
C VAL A 61 11.14 -5.63 -19.21
N GLU A 62 11.82 -6.22 -20.18
CA GLU A 62 11.28 -6.52 -21.53
C GLU A 62 10.93 -7.99 -21.69
N ASP A 63 11.17 -8.82 -20.68
CA ASP A 63 11.16 -10.26 -20.78
C ASP A 63 9.92 -10.86 -20.10
N ASP A 64 9.02 -11.46 -20.91
CA ASP A 64 7.80 -12.09 -20.44
C ASP A 64 8.03 -13.33 -19.56
N ARG A 65 9.27 -13.86 -19.49
CA ARG A 65 9.62 -14.99 -18.61
C ARG A 65 9.40 -14.65 -17.13
N ILE A 66 9.41 -13.39 -16.76
CA ILE A 66 9.06 -12.94 -15.41
C ILE A 66 7.65 -13.34 -15.02
N LEU A 67 6.71 -13.47 -15.99
CA LEU A 67 5.34 -13.93 -15.79
C LEU A 67 5.24 -15.40 -15.40
N GLN A 68 6.28 -16.18 -15.71
CA GLN A 68 6.35 -17.60 -15.36
C GLN A 68 6.79 -17.83 -13.91
N GLN A 69 7.28 -16.77 -13.25
CA GLN A 69 7.69 -16.86 -11.86
C GLN A 69 6.50 -16.56 -10.93
N PRO A 70 6.24 -17.38 -9.90
CA PRO A 70 5.12 -17.16 -8.96
C PRO A 70 5.15 -15.81 -8.24
N TYR A 71 6.34 -15.23 -8.09
CA TYR A 71 6.62 -13.95 -7.46
C TYR A 71 6.97 -12.84 -8.48
N GLY A 72 6.81 -13.07 -9.78
CA GLY A 72 7.28 -12.19 -10.85
C GLY A 72 6.79 -10.75 -10.73
N MET A 73 5.50 -10.55 -10.44
CA MET A 73 4.95 -9.21 -10.23
C MET A 73 5.48 -8.54 -8.96
N GLN A 74 5.73 -9.32 -7.90
CA GLN A 74 6.34 -8.80 -6.68
C GLN A 74 7.80 -8.40 -6.92
N LEU A 75 8.53 -9.19 -7.70
CA LEU A 75 9.90 -8.90 -8.10
C LEU A 75 9.97 -7.60 -8.90
N LEU A 76 9.08 -7.43 -9.88
CA LEU A 76 9.01 -6.21 -10.69
C LEU A 76 8.71 -4.97 -9.84
N ARG A 77 7.74 -5.07 -8.92
CA ARG A 77 7.44 -4.00 -7.94
C ARG A 77 8.65 -3.65 -7.07
N LYS A 78 9.35 -4.67 -6.57
CA LYS A 78 10.58 -4.48 -5.77
C LYS A 78 11.69 -3.80 -6.57
N TYR A 79 11.86 -4.17 -7.85
CA TYR A 79 12.83 -3.55 -8.75
C TYR A 79 12.57 -2.05 -8.92
N PHE A 80 11.34 -1.63 -9.22
CA PHE A 80 11.02 -0.21 -9.35
C PHE A 80 11.17 0.57 -8.05
N ASN A 81 10.81 -0.04 -6.90
CA ASN A 81 11.08 0.56 -5.61
C ASN A 81 12.58 0.70 -5.31
N TYR A 82 13.38 -0.29 -5.70
CA TYR A 82 14.84 -0.22 -5.64
C TYR A 82 15.38 0.96 -6.48
N LYS A 83 14.96 1.06 -7.72
CA LYS A 83 15.34 2.18 -8.60
C LYS A 83 14.99 3.53 -8.01
N ARG A 84 13.76 3.68 -7.52
CA ARG A 84 13.32 4.92 -6.87
C ARG A 84 14.21 5.29 -5.69
N THR A 85 14.60 4.32 -4.88
CA THR A 85 15.35 4.56 -3.64
C THR A 85 16.83 4.80 -3.88
N PHE A 86 17.46 4.04 -4.77
CA PHE A 86 18.92 3.99 -4.89
C PHE A 86 19.47 4.59 -6.18
N VAL A 87 18.64 4.68 -7.24
CA VAL A 87 19.10 5.16 -8.56
C VAL A 87 18.59 6.58 -8.84
N ILE A 88 17.30 6.82 -8.70
CA ILE A 88 16.67 8.10 -9.11
C ILE A 88 16.78 9.15 -8.00
N ARG A 89 16.61 8.75 -6.72
CA ARG A 89 16.79 9.53 -5.47
C ARG A 89 16.01 10.83 -5.36
N GLU A 90 15.96 11.66 -6.39
CA GLU A 90 15.29 12.96 -6.41
C GLU A 90 14.22 13.00 -7.51
N GLY A 91 13.10 13.65 -7.23
CA GLY A 91 11.97 13.77 -8.14
C GLY A 91 10.87 12.75 -7.92
N GLU A 92 9.78 12.91 -8.67
CA GLU A 92 8.68 11.95 -8.70
C GLU A 92 9.04 10.82 -9.67
N TYR A 93 8.97 9.60 -9.19
CA TYR A 93 9.07 8.39 -10.01
C TYR A 93 7.75 7.64 -9.84
N SER A 94 6.83 7.97 -10.70
CA SER A 94 5.42 7.57 -10.65
C SER A 94 5.20 6.15 -11.20
N PHE A 95 3.99 5.66 -11.02
CA PHE A 95 3.59 4.38 -11.63
C PHE A 95 3.62 4.44 -13.17
N ASP A 96 3.33 5.60 -13.76
CA ASP A 96 3.43 5.79 -15.22
C ASP A 96 4.88 5.70 -15.72
N ASP A 97 5.83 6.21 -14.94
CA ASP A 97 7.26 6.08 -15.27
C ASP A 97 7.70 4.62 -15.21
N TRP A 98 7.19 3.84 -14.24
CA TRP A 98 7.43 2.40 -14.19
C TRP A 98 6.90 1.70 -15.45
N LEU A 99 5.67 2.03 -15.84
CA LEU A 99 5.06 1.46 -17.04
C LEU A 99 5.79 1.85 -18.32
N ALA A 100 6.36 3.06 -18.38
CA ALA A 100 7.14 3.50 -19.53
C ALA A 100 8.40 2.66 -19.74
N GLU A 101 9.02 2.18 -18.65
CA GLU A 101 10.22 1.34 -18.73
C GLU A 101 9.94 -0.11 -19.09
N ILE A 102 8.73 -0.62 -18.88
CA ILE A 102 8.38 -2.00 -19.26
C ILE A 102 8.22 -2.07 -20.78
N GLY A 103 9.11 -2.77 -21.46
CA GLY A 103 9.10 -2.90 -22.91
C GLY A 103 8.01 -3.83 -23.43
N SER A 104 7.77 -4.97 -22.74
CA SER A 104 6.74 -5.92 -23.14
C SER A 104 5.32 -5.40 -22.88
N PRO A 105 4.46 -5.33 -23.92
CA PRO A 105 3.06 -4.95 -23.73
C PRO A 105 2.29 -5.93 -22.83
N LEU A 106 2.61 -7.24 -22.92
CA LEU A 106 1.98 -8.26 -22.09
C LEU A 106 2.36 -8.09 -20.62
N LEU A 107 3.65 -7.93 -20.34
CA LEU A 107 4.16 -7.71 -18.99
C LEU A 107 3.61 -6.42 -18.38
N LYS A 108 3.51 -5.36 -19.19
CA LYS A 108 2.92 -4.07 -18.80
C LYS A 108 1.46 -4.22 -18.35
N ALA A 109 0.66 -4.92 -19.13
CA ALA A 109 -0.75 -5.18 -18.81
C ALA A 109 -0.89 -6.03 -17.53
N GLU A 110 -0.08 -7.09 -17.38
CA GLU A 110 -0.08 -7.94 -16.18
C GLU A 110 0.36 -7.16 -14.94
N PHE A 111 1.32 -6.24 -15.09
CA PHE A 111 1.74 -5.40 -13.97
C PHE A 111 0.64 -4.42 -13.54
N VAL A 112 -0.07 -3.80 -14.49
CA VAL A 112 -1.26 -2.98 -14.19
C VAL A 112 -2.29 -3.80 -13.41
N LEU A 113 -2.59 -5.03 -13.83
CA LEU A 113 -3.55 -5.90 -13.14
C LEU A 113 -3.06 -6.32 -11.74
N ALA A 114 -1.76 -6.52 -11.56
CA ALA A 114 -1.19 -6.86 -10.27
C ALA A 114 -1.20 -5.69 -9.25
N GLU A 115 -1.17 -4.45 -9.75
CA GLU A 115 -1.23 -3.25 -8.91
C GLU A 115 -2.66 -2.77 -8.61
N ILE A 116 -3.67 -3.35 -9.25
CA ILE A 116 -5.06 -2.92 -9.11
C ILE A 116 -5.57 -3.00 -7.66
N ASP A 117 -5.09 -3.97 -6.89
CA ASP A 117 -5.47 -4.12 -5.47
C ASP A 117 -4.89 -3.00 -4.59
N THR A 118 -3.95 -2.20 -5.10
CA THR A 118 -3.42 -1.02 -4.42
C THR A 118 -4.24 0.24 -4.70
N VAL A 119 -5.15 0.18 -5.68
CA VAL A 119 -5.98 1.30 -6.11
C VAL A 119 -7.25 1.35 -5.27
N SER A 120 -7.53 2.50 -4.67
CA SER A 120 -8.79 2.68 -3.95
C SER A 120 -9.98 2.63 -4.93
N PHE A 121 -11.11 2.09 -4.47
CA PHE A 121 -12.30 1.97 -5.32
C PHE A 121 -12.76 3.31 -5.89
N GLY A 122 -12.71 4.38 -5.12
CA GLY A 122 -13.07 5.73 -5.56
C GLY A 122 -12.20 6.27 -6.72
N ARG A 123 -11.01 5.71 -6.92
CA ARG A 123 -10.10 6.03 -8.03
C ARG A 123 -10.06 4.96 -9.11
N PHE A 124 -10.80 3.86 -8.91
CA PHE A 124 -10.78 2.74 -9.85
C PHE A 124 -11.28 3.13 -11.25
N CYS A 125 -12.32 3.94 -11.34
CA CYS A 125 -12.82 4.38 -12.65
C CYS A 125 -11.77 5.16 -13.45
N ASP A 126 -11.02 6.04 -12.79
CA ASP A 126 -9.93 6.79 -13.43
C ASP A 126 -8.79 5.86 -13.82
N TYR A 127 -8.45 4.90 -12.94
CA TYR A 127 -7.44 3.88 -13.19
C TYR A 127 -7.83 2.98 -14.38
N GLU A 128 -9.05 2.47 -14.38
CA GLU A 128 -9.57 1.65 -15.45
C GLU A 128 -9.58 2.42 -16.78
N GLN A 129 -10.14 3.62 -16.82
CA GLN A 129 -10.17 4.44 -18.02
C GLN A 129 -8.77 4.68 -18.59
N LYS A 130 -7.79 4.92 -17.71
CA LYS A 130 -6.41 5.20 -18.09
C LYS A 130 -5.69 3.98 -18.65
N TYR A 131 -5.85 2.83 -17.99
CA TYR A 131 -5.02 1.64 -18.26
C TYR A 131 -5.73 0.55 -19.06
N PHE A 132 -7.06 0.64 -19.26
CA PHE A 132 -7.79 -0.31 -20.12
C PHE A 132 -7.20 -0.46 -21.52
N PRO A 133 -6.71 0.61 -22.17
CA PRO A 133 -6.09 0.50 -23.50
C PRO A 133 -4.82 -0.35 -23.53
N LEU A 134 -4.19 -0.59 -22.39
CA LEU A 134 -2.99 -1.44 -22.28
C LEU A 134 -3.31 -2.94 -22.28
N MET A 135 -4.57 -3.33 -22.08
CA MET A 135 -4.98 -4.75 -22.02
C MET A 135 -4.87 -5.40 -23.38
N GLN A 136 -4.04 -6.43 -23.50
CA GLN A 136 -3.66 -7.08 -24.75
C GLN A 136 -4.68 -8.13 -25.23
N ASN A 137 -5.45 -8.70 -24.31
CA ASN A 137 -6.40 -9.77 -24.61
C ASN A 137 -7.68 -9.65 -23.80
N GLU A 138 -8.68 -10.49 -24.14
CA GLU A 138 -9.99 -10.45 -23.51
C GLU A 138 -9.94 -10.89 -22.04
N GLU A 139 -9.09 -11.83 -21.69
CA GLU A 139 -8.90 -12.28 -20.32
C GLU A 139 -8.44 -11.12 -19.41
N GLN A 140 -7.44 -10.36 -19.85
CA GLN A 140 -6.96 -9.20 -19.11
C GLN A 140 -8.04 -8.13 -18.96
N ARG A 141 -8.81 -7.87 -20.01
CA ARG A 141 -9.96 -6.94 -19.97
C ARG A 141 -11.01 -7.40 -18.97
N LEU A 142 -11.35 -8.68 -18.99
CA LEU A 142 -12.30 -9.25 -18.03
C LEU A 142 -11.78 -9.16 -16.59
N ARG A 143 -10.52 -9.48 -16.35
CA ARG A 143 -9.89 -9.35 -15.01
C ARG A 143 -9.95 -7.91 -14.50
N LEU A 144 -9.68 -6.93 -15.35
CA LEU A 144 -9.79 -5.51 -15.00
C LEU A 144 -11.26 -5.14 -14.69
N CYS A 145 -12.20 -5.57 -15.52
CA CYS A 145 -13.64 -5.29 -15.30
C CYS A 145 -14.20 -6.04 -14.08
N GLN A 146 -13.72 -7.26 -13.79
CA GLN A 146 -14.13 -8.03 -12.62
C GLN A 146 -13.79 -7.31 -11.30
N TYR A 147 -12.80 -6.44 -11.31
CA TYR A 147 -12.50 -5.62 -10.14
C TYR A 147 -13.67 -4.70 -9.76
N ARG A 148 -14.46 -4.23 -10.71
CA ARG A 148 -15.71 -3.52 -10.45
C ARG A 148 -16.75 -4.34 -9.66
N GLY A 149 -16.81 -5.65 -9.95
CA GLY A 149 -17.77 -6.57 -9.33
C GLY A 149 -17.29 -7.17 -8.02
N ARG A 150 -16.04 -6.89 -7.59
CA ARG A 150 -15.60 -7.33 -6.27
C ARG A 150 -16.45 -6.62 -5.20
N PRO A 151 -16.79 -7.28 -4.10
CA PRO A 151 -17.40 -6.62 -2.96
C PRO A 151 -16.38 -5.64 -2.37
N HIS A 152 -16.25 -4.49 -3.00
CA HIS A 152 -15.70 -3.31 -2.36
C HIS A 152 -16.69 -2.92 -1.28
N SER A 153 -16.23 -2.19 -0.27
CA SER A 153 -17.15 -1.62 0.70
C SER A 153 -18.42 -1.16 -0.04
N THR A 154 -19.53 -1.84 0.17
CA THR A 154 -20.84 -1.49 -0.40
C THR A 154 -21.34 -0.16 0.16
N LEU A 155 -20.55 0.45 1.02
CA LEU A 155 -20.83 1.68 1.72
C LEU A 155 -20.89 2.83 0.71
N ARG A 156 -22.10 3.33 0.53
CA ARG A 156 -22.32 4.49 -0.33
C ARG A 156 -22.12 5.75 0.51
N LYS A 157 -21.53 6.76 -0.12
CA LYS A 157 -21.52 8.10 0.45
C LYS A 157 -22.93 8.52 0.85
N GLY A 158 -23.09 8.97 2.09
CA GLY A 158 -24.37 9.37 2.67
C GLY A 158 -25.13 8.25 3.38
N GLU A 159 -24.72 6.99 3.29
CA GLU A 159 -25.27 5.91 4.12
C GLU A 159 -24.74 5.98 5.55
N ARG A 160 -25.53 5.50 6.49
CA ARG A 160 -25.18 5.54 7.91
C ARG A 160 -24.00 4.64 8.21
N ALA A 161 -22.98 5.19 8.86
CA ALA A 161 -21.84 4.44 9.32
C ALA A 161 -22.20 3.57 10.54
N SER A 162 -21.61 2.37 10.60
CA SER A 162 -21.69 1.55 11.81
C SER A 162 -21.11 2.27 13.01
N ASN A 163 -21.71 2.06 14.17
CA ASN A 163 -21.23 2.61 15.43
C ASN A 163 -20.23 1.63 16.05
N PHE A 164 -18.94 1.74 15.70
CA PHE A 164 -17.93 0.91 16.34
C PHE A 164 -17.49 1.48 17.68
N ILE A 165 -17.15 0.55 18.60
CA ILE A 165 -16.85 0.86 19.99
C ILE A 165 -15.53 0.19 20.36
N PHE A 166 -14.55 0.98 20.75
CA PHE A 166 -13.23 0.49 21.15
C PHE A 166 -12.72 1.19 22.41
N PRO A 167 -11.90 0.51 23.23
CA PRO A 167 -11.28 1.12 24.40
C PRO A 167 -10.18 2.11 23.98
N ASP A 168 -10.12 3.22 24.69
CA ASP A 168 -9.03 4.20 24.59
C ASP A 168 -7.78 3.76 25.41
N THR A 169 -6.79 4.65 25.51
CA THR A 169 -5.55 4.41 26.25
C THR A 169 -5.77 4.23 27.74
N THR A 170 -6.85 4.78 28.31
CA THR A 170 -7.22 4.63 29.73
C THR A 170 -8.03 3.36 29.98
N GLY A 171 -8.66 2.82 28.95
CA GLY A 171 -9.51 1.64 29.00
C GLY A 171 -11.00 1.98 28.94
N HIS A 172 -11.38 3.24 28.82
CA HIS A 172 -12.76 3.63 28.58
C HIS A 172 -13.16 3.32 27.17
N TYR A 173 -14.33 2.70 27.01
CA TYR A 173 -14.89 2.42 25.69
C TYR A 173 -15.46 3.70 25.09
N ARG A 174 -15.00 4.01 23.87
CA ARG A 174 -15.47 5.15 23.08
C ARG A 174 -16.16 4.64 21.83
N SER A 175 -17.30 5.23 21.51
CA SER A 175 -18.08 4.91 20.30
C SER A 175 -18.02 6.05 19.29
N MET A 176 -18.33 5.78 18.03
CA MET A 176 -18.44 6.83 17.01
C MET A 176 -19.57 7.80 17.32
N ALA A 177 -20.57 7.36 18.07
CA ALA A 177 -21.68 8.21 18.53
C ALA A 177 -21.27 9.27 19.55
N ASP A 178 -20.18 9.05 20.31
CA ASP A 178 -19.65 10.03 21.26
C ASP A 178 -19.16 11.32 20.59
N PHE A 179 -18.86 11.23 19.28
CA PHE A 179 -18.38 12.33 18.45
C PHE A 179 -19.47 12.88 17.51
N ARG A 180 -20.76 12.68 17.86
CA ARG A 180 -21.88 13.25 17.08
C ARG A 180 -21.76 14.79 17.01
N GLY A 181 -22.15 15.37 15.88
CA GLY A 181 -22.00 16.80 15.63
C GLY A 181 -20.64 17.24 15.12
N LYS A 182 -19.65 16.31 15.07
CA LYS A 182 -18.36 16.55 14.46
C LYS A 182 -18.11 15.60 13.28
N TYR A 183 -17.37 16.06 12.29
CA TYR A 183 -16.73 15.14 11.33
C TYR A 183 -15.77 14.21 12.08
N LYS A 184 -15.61 12.97 11.63
CA LYS A 184 -14.65 12.02 12.18
C LYS A 184 -13.68 11.63 11.06
N PHE A 185 -12.43 12.03 11.22
CA PHE A 185 -11.35 11.54 10.37
C PHE A 185 -10.66 10.40 11.08
N ILE A 186 -10.82 9.19 10.53
CA ILE A 186 -10.37 7.95 11.17
C ILE A 186 -9.13 7.45 10.45
N ASP A 187 -8.10 7.10 11.23
CA ASP A 187 -6.85 6.46 10.81
C ASP A 187 -6.81 5.03 11.34
N LEU A 188 -6.76 4.05 10.45
CA LEU A 188 -6.52 2.64 10.80
C LEU A 188 -5.03 2.35 10.64
N TRP A 189 -4.37 1.96 11.74
CA TRP A 189 -2.92 1.84 11.79
C TRP A 189 -2.43 0.73 12.73
N ALA A 190 -1.11 0.53 12.79
CA ALA A 190 -0.46 -0.31 13.79
C ALA A 190 1.00 0.11 14.03
N THR A 191 1.56 -0.23 15.19
CA THR A 191 2.96 0.07 15.56
C THR A 191 4.00 -0.60 14.66
N TRP A 192 3.65 -1.71 14.03
CA TRP A 192 4.49 -2.45 13.07
C TRP A 192 4.35 -1.96 11.62
N CYS A 193 3.38 -1.10 11.34
CA CYS A 193 3.11 -0.57 10.00
C CYS A 193 4.02 0.63 9.71
N ALA A 194 5.08 0.43 8.94
CA ALA A 194 6.01 1.50 8.58
C ALA A 194 5.36 2.63 7.76
N PRO A 195 4.53 2.34 6.72
CA PRO A 195 3.82 3.39 5.98
C PRO A 195 2.84 4.19 6.87
N CYS A 196 2.19 3.56 7.86
CA CYS A 196 1.32 4.27 8.80
C CYS A 196 2.12 5.27 9.64
N LYS A 197 3.29 4.85 10.13
CA LYS A 197 4.17 5.73 10.92
C LYS A 197 4.68 6.93 10.14
N ALA A 198 4.86 6.80 8.82
CA ALA A 198 5.25 7.90 7.95
C ALA A 198 4.15 8.98 7.83
N GLU A 199 2.88 8.62 8.04
CA GLU A 199 1.76 9.56 8.00
C GLU A 199 1.55 10.31 9.32
N ILE A 200 2.09 9.82 10.45
CA ILE A 200 1.89 10.41 11.79
C ILE A 200 2.25 11.90 11.84
N PRO A 201 3.42 12.36 11.33
CA PRO A 201 3.76 13.79 11.41
C PRO A 201 2.76 14.69 10.66
N TYR A 202 2.24 14.23 9.53
CA TYR A 202 1.24 14.95 8.74
C TYR A 202 -0.12 14.96 9.46
N LEU A 203 -0.49 13.85 10.10
CA LEU A 203 -1.72 13.75 10.89
C LEU A 203 -1.67 14.75 12.06
N GLN A 204 -0.57 14.78 12.80
CA GLN A 204 -0.37 15.73 13.92
C GLN A 204 -0.42 17.19 13.45
N GLN A 205 0.09 17.50 12.25
CA GLN A 205 -0.04 18.84 11.67
C GLN A 205 -1.51 19.20 11.38
N LEU A 206 -2.28 18.24 10.85
CA LEU A 206 -3.71 18.44 10.62
C LEU A 206 -4.48 18.60 11.93
N GLU A 207 -4.20 17.78 12.94
CA GLU A 207 -4.79 17.90 14.28
C GLU A 207 -4.57 19.31 14.86
N ALA A 208 -3.34 19.82 14.78
CA ALA A 208 -3.02 21.17 15.27
C ALA A 208 -3.73 22.27 14.44
N GLU A 209 -3.79 22.13 13.10
CA GLU A 209 -4.43 23.13 12.23
C GLU A 209 -5.95 23.18 12.42
N PHE A 210 -6.57 22.03 12.68
CA PHE A 210 -8.02 21.92 12.84
C PHE A 210 -8.46 21.91 14.31
N GLN A 211 -7.57 22.21 15.25
CA GLN A 211 -7.90 22.30 16.67
C GLN A 211 -9.06 23.29 16.90
N GLY A 212 -10.06 22.88 17.68
CA GLY A 212 -11.25 23.70 17.97
C GLY A 212 -12.27 23.78 16.82
N LYS A 213 -12.06 23.07 15.73
CA LYS A 213 -13.06 22.93 14.65
C LYS A 213 -13.97 21.72 14.91
N GLU A 214 -15.08 21.65 14.17
CA GLU A 214 -16.07 20.56 14.27
C GLU A 214 -15.61 19.28 13.56
N ILE A 215 -14.39 18.85 13.87
CA ILE A 215 -13.79 17.59 13.40
C ILE A 215 -13.05 16.92 14.55
N GLU A 216 -13.12 15.60 14.60
CA GLU A 216 -12.36 14.77 15.52
C GLU A 216 -11.43 13.85 14.73
N PHE A 217 -10.17 13.76 15.15
CA PHE A 217 -9.18 12.84 14.60
C PHE A 217 -9.12 11.63 15.51
N ILE A 218 -9.36 10.43 14.92
CA ILE A 218 -9.51 9.18 15.66
C ILE A 218 -8.56 8.16 15.06
N SER A 219 -7.55 7.73 15.80
CA SER A 219 -6.63 6.68 15.36
C SER A 219 -7.01 5.36 16.02
N ILE A 220 -7.32 4.36 15.20
CA ILE A 220 -7.74 3.02 15.65
C ILE A 220 -6.61 2.04 15.33
N SER A 221 -5.98 1.49 16.36
CA SER A 221 -4.90 0.52 16.22
C SER A 221 -5.44 -0.91 16.11
N ILE A 222 -4.88 -1.66 15.16
CA ILE A 222 -5.10 -3.11 15.02
C ILE A 222 -3.93 -3.94 15.60
N ASP A 223 -3.12 -3.35 16.48
CA ASP A 223 -2.07 -4.10 17.18
C ASP A 223 -2.66 -5.18 18.09
N LYS A 224 -2.23 -6.43 17.92
CA LYS A 224 -2.62 -7.53 18.83
C LYS A 224 -2.09 -7.31 20.26
N ASN A 225 -0.98 -6.61 20.39
CA ASN A 225 -0.37 -6.32 21.68
C ASN A 225 -0.75 -4.92 22.18
N ARG A 226 -1.77 -4.86 23.05
CA ARG A 226 -2.28 -3.61 23.63
C ARG A 226 -1.21 -2.82 24.39
N LYS A 227 -0.30 -3.50 25.09
CA LYS A 227 0.79 -2.83 25.84
C LYS A 227 1.74 -2.13 24.88
N LYS A 228 2.15 -2.80 23.80
CA LYS A 228 3.04 -2.24 22.79
C LYS A 228 2.42 -0.99 22.13
N TRP A 229 1.12 -1.04 21.80
CA TRP A 229 0.37 0.10 21.30
C TRP A 229 0.36 1.27 22.30
N LYS A 230 -0.02 1.05 23.57
CA LYS A 230 -0.04 2.10 24.59
C LYS A 230 1.33 2.73 24.80
N ASP A 231 2.38 1.92 24.88
CA ASP A 231 3.76 2.39 25.03
C ASP A 231 4.20 3.25 23.86
N TYR A 232 3.80 2.86 22.63
CA TYR A 232 4.07 3.64 21.42
C TYR A 232 3.34 5.00 21.44
N VAL A 233 2.04 5.02 21.71
CA VAL A 233 1.21 6.24 21.80
C VAL A 233 1.83 7.21 22.80
N ARG A 234 2.17 6.72 23.99
CA ARG A 234 2.78 7.54 25.06
C ARG A 234 4.17 8.05 24.66
N LYS A 235 5.04 7.18 24.14
CA LYS A 235 6.41 7.54 23.76
C LYS A 235 6.46 8.61 22.67
N HIS A 236 5.55 8.54 21.70
CA HIS A 236 5.49 9.46 20.58
C HIS A 236 4.49 10.59 20.77
N GLN A 237 3.85 10.68 21.95
CA GLN A 237 2.89 11.73 22.31
C GLN A 237 1.82 11.93 21.22
N LEU A 238 1.25 10.80 20.73
CA LEU A 238 0.25 10.86 19.67
C LEU A 238 -1.00 11.59 20.17
N GLY A 239 -1.46 12.56 19.36
CA GLY A 239 -2.65 13.36 19.62
C GLY A 239 -3.95 12.65 19.24
N GLY A 240 -5.03 13.43 19.14
CA GLY A 240 -6.35 12.91 18.78
C GLY A 240 -6.91 11.89 19.77
N VAL A 241 -7.91 11.15 19.30
CA VAL A 241 -8.52 10.05 20.05
C VAL A 241 -7.83 8.75 19.66
N GLN A 242 -7.13 8.12 20.60
CA GLN A 242 -6.40 6.87 20.37
C GLN A 242 -7.23 5.68 20.85
N LEU A 243 -7.64 4.80 19.94
CA LEU A 243 -8.47 3.62 20.21
C LEU A 243 -7.74 2.34 19.81
N TRP A 244 -8.13 1.24 20.43
CA TRP A 244 -7.51 -0.07 20.21
C TRP A 244 -8.53 -1.11 19.81
N ALA A 245 -8.51 -1.58 18.56
CA ALA A 245 -9.34 -2.66 18.06
C ALA A 245 -8.73 -4.04 18.33
N GLY A 246 -7.39 -4.17 18.40
CA GLY A 246 -6.72 -5.42 18.72
C GLY A 246 -6.50 -6.37 17.58
N ASP A 247 -7.39 -6.41 16.59
CA ASP A 247 -7.27 -7.22 15.37
C ASP A 247 -8.19 -6.66 14.27
N TRP A 248 -7.96 -7.07 13.03
CA TRP A 248 -8.80 -6.77 11.87
C TRP A 248 -10.26 -7.24 12.04
N SER A 249 -10.42 -8.41 12.67
CA SER A 249 -11.73 -9.05 12.84
C SER A 249 -12.71 -8.26 13.70
N TYR A 250 -12.24 -7.28 14.45
CA TYR A 250 -13.09 -6.39 15.24
C TYR A 250 -13.50 -5.11 14.52
N LEU A 251 -12.93 -4.86 13.32
CA LEU A 251 -13.39 -3.77 12.46
C LEU A 251 -14.69 -4.18 11.77
N PRO A 252 -15.59 -3.22 11.48
CA PRO A 252 -16.80 -3.52 10.72
C PRO A 252 -16.47 -4.20 9.39
N GLU A 253 -17.10 -5.36 9.12
CA GLU A 253 -16.89 -6.12 7.87
C GLU A 253 -17.18 -5.27 6.64
N GLU A 254 -18.16 -4.40 6.71
CA GLU A 254 -18.55 -3.48 5.65
C GLU A 254 -17.44 -2.57 5.16
N LEU A 255 -16.39 -2.33 6.00
CA LEU A 255 -15.24 -1.52 5.62
C LEU A 255 -14.30 -2.25 4.67
N HIS A 256 -14.39 -3.59 4.57
CA HIS A 256 -13.51 -4.44 3.75
C HIS A 256 -12.04 -4.02 3.81
N VAL A 257 -11.53 -3.82 5.03
CA VAL A 257 -10.17 -3.33 5.24
C VAL A 257 -9.18 -4.46 4.97
N GLY A 258 -8.53 -4.43 3.80
CA GLY A 258 -7.52 -5.41 3.40
C GLY A 258 -6.09 -4.97 3.71
N SER A 259 -5.85 -3.69 3.95
CA SER A 259 -4.50 -3.13 4.20
C SER A 259 -4.55 -1.84 5.00
N ILE A 260 -3.44 -1.51 5.67
CA ILE A 260 -3.19 -0.22 6.34
C ILE A 260 -1.94 0.45 5.75
N PRO A 261 -1.83 1.80 5.83
CA PRO A 261 -2.81 2.72 6.44
C PRO A 261 -4.10 2.83 5.63
N ARG A 262 -5.23 2.96 6.31
CA ARG A 262 -6.53 3.25 5.72
C ARG A 262 -7.13 4.46 6.44
N PHE A 263 -7.63 5.42 5.67
CA PHE A 263 -8.25 6.63 6.19
C PHE A 263 -9.72 6.67 5.80
N ILE A 264 -10.55 7.12 6.73
CA ILE A 264 -12.02 7.12 6.58
C ILE A 264 -12.55 8.46 7.07
N LEU A 265 -13.58 8.97 6.41
CA LEU A 265 -14.24 10.20 6.80
C LEU A 265 -15.74 9.97 6.99
N ILE A 266 -16.27 10.37 8.16
CA ILE A 266 -17.66 10.31 8.54
C ILE A 266 -18.14 11.73 8.82
N ASP A 267 -19.38 12.07 8.43
CA ASP A 267 -19.97 13.39 8.65
C ASP A 267 -20.45 13.61 10.10
N LYS A 268 -21.02 14.78 10.34
CA LYS A 268 -21.54 15.20 11.65
C LYS A 268 -22.75 14.35 12.09
N GLU A 269 -23.54 13.89 11.13
CA GLU A 269 -24.74 13.08 11.30
C GLU A 269 -24.40 11.60 11.53
N GLY A 270 -23.18 11.18 11.19
CA GLY A 270 -22.71 9.80 11.32
C GLY A 270 -22.87 9.00 10.03
N ASN A 271 -22.86 9.66 8.86
CA ASN A 271 -22.90 8.99 7.56
C ASN A 271 -21.51 8.96 6.91
N TRP A 272 -21.27 7.98 6.06
CA TRP A 272 -20.02 7.86 5.29
C TRP A 272 -19.87 9.05 4.34
N VAL A 273 -18.76 9.76 4.45
CA VAL A 273 -18.32 10.76 3.46
C VAL A 273 -17.32 10.13 2.48
N ASP A 274 -16.35 9.39 3.02
CA ASP A 274 -15.35 8.68 2.24
C ASP A 274 -14.79 7.54 3.07
N THR A 275 -14.83 6.31 2.57
CA THR A 275 -14.29 5.12 3.23
C THR A 275 -12.84 4.82 2.86
N GLU A 276 -12.28 5.61 1.93
CA GLU A 276 -10.91 5.54 1.45
C GLU A 276 -10.33 6.95 1.25
N ALA A 277 -10.48 7.77 2.28
CA ALA A 277 -10.05 9.16 2.26
C ALA A 277 -8.55 9.33 1.94
N PHE A 278 -8.19 10.49 1.43
CA PHE A 278 -6.79 10.84 1.17
C PHE A 278 -5.93 10.68 2.43
N ARG A 279 -4.67 10.32 2.22
CA ARG A 279 -3.66 10.28 3.29
C ARG A 279 -3.40 11.67 3.86
N PRO A 280 -3.01 11.80 5.14
CA PRO A 280 -2.62 13.07 5.74
C PRO A 280 -1.53 13.82 4.98
N SER A 281 -0.58 13.12 4.37
CA SER A 281 0.48 13.70 3.53
C SER A 281 -0.01 14.27 2.21
N ASN A 282 -1.23 13.91 1.77
CA ASN A 282 -1.79 14.40 0.51
C ASN A 282 -2.45 15.78 0.71
N PRO A 283 -2.02 16.84 0.00
CA PRO A 283 -2.61 18.20 0.14
C PRO A 283 -4.12 18.27 -0.17
N ALA A 284 -4.64 17.31 -0.96
CA ALA A 284 -6.06 17.24 -1.29
C ALA A 284 -6.93 16.98 -0.05
N LEU A 285 -6.42 16.22 0.96
CA LEU A 285 -7.13 16.02 2.22
C LEU A 285 -7.41 17.34 2.93
N LYS A 286 -6.38 18.13 3.12
CA LYS A 286 -6.50 19.45 3.77
C LYS A 286 -7.50 20.35 3.07
N LYS A 287 -7.49 20.39 1.73
CA LYS A 287 -8.45 21.14 0.93
C LYS A 287 -9.88 20.61 1.13
N LEU A 288 -10.05 19.29 1.15
CA LEU A 288 -11.34 18.63 1.39
C LEU A 288 -11.89 19.02 2.78
N LEU A 289 -11.10 18.84 3.85
CA LEU A 289 -11.51 19.15 5.21
C LEU A 289 -11.87 20.63 5.38
N LYS A 290 -11.09 21.56 4.81
CA LYS A 290 -11.43 22.99 4.81
C LYS A 290 -12.76 23.30 4.14
N ASN A 291 -13.08 22.62 3.06
CA ASN A 291 -14.35 22.83 2.35
C ASN A 291 -15.55 22.25 3.12
N LEU A 292 -15.38 21.12 3.79
CA LEU A 292 -16.43 20.51 4.61
C LEU A 292 -16.76 21.33 5.85
N LEU A 293 -15.74 21.92 6.47
CA LEU A 293 -15.89 22.72 7.71
C LEU A 293 -16.32 24.17 7.48
N LYS A 294 -16.43 24.62 6.23
CA LYS A 294 -17.02 25.92 5.87
C LYS A 294 -18.54 25.89 5.73
N LYS A 295 -19.11 24.69 5.64
CA LYS A 295 -20.56 24.46 5.55
C LYS A 295 -21.16 24.27 6.94
#